data_638c03a17d98fbfe8fc385f73c22316c
#
_entry.id   638c03a17d98fbfe8fc385f73c22316c
#
_cell.length_a   1.000
_cell.length_b   1.000
_cell.length_c   1.000
_cell.angle_alpha   90.00
_cell.angle_beta   90.00
_cell.angle_gamma   90.00
#
_symmetry.space_group_name_H-M   'P 1'
#
loop_
_entity.id
_entity.type
_entity.pdbx_description
1 polymer ?
#
loop_
_entity_poly.entity_id
_entity_poly.type
_entity_poly.pdbx_seq_one_letter_code
_entity_poly.pdbx_strand_id
1 'polypeptide(L)'
;MSEIYLMEAVSLFLGDEDPSAAKHLGLDSLALPALEYVTVDHMGGGAVAEIDLSMNVLRKMNPTFKIAGFDPDTYRLFGVGSTEIQTFTARGIIRAKSSSKSVGAVAILRGSLGRVGPDAFERANKLGHDHQIIELQHYELKVGGQEWFYYDYFSTVRRRFGKDETAEYRQLLGLA
;
A
#
# COMPACT_ATOMS: atom_id res chain seq x y z
N MET A 1 1.78 -1.65 -27.00
CA MET A 1 0.93 -2.81 -26.68
C MET A 1 0.86 -2.96 -25.18
N SER A 2 -0.33 -3.07 -24.61
CA SER A 2 -0.47 -3.37 -23.18
C SER A 2 -0.15 -4.85 -22.96
N GLU A 3 0.80 -5.13 -22.10
CA GLU A 3 1.20 -6.49 -21.75
C GLU A 3 0.39 -6.97 -20.53
N ILE A 4 -0.02 -8.24 -20.56
CA ILE A 4 -0.72 -8.85 -19.41
C ILE A 4 0.33 -9.36 -18.44
N TYR A 5 0.23 -8.90 -17.20
CA TYR A 5 1.09 -9.34 -16.11
C TYR A 5 0.34 -10.25 -15.15
N LEU A 6 1.00 -11.31 -14.73
CA LEU A 6 0.51 -12.23 -13.71
C LEU A 6 1.35 -12.06 -12.44
N MET A 7 0.70 -11.90 -11.30
CA MET A 7 1.36 -11.99 -10.01
C MET A 7 1.59 -13.47 -9.69
N GLU A 8 2.86 -13.89 -9.55
CA GLU A 8 3.19 -15.29 -9.30
C GLU A 8 3.44 -15.58 -7.83
N ALA A 9 4.09 -14.66 -7.14
CA ALA A 9 4.42 -14.82 -5.73
C ALA A 9 4.57 -13.45 -5.06
N VAL A 10 4.29 -13.43 -3.76
CA VAL A 10 4.51 -12.25 -2.92
C VAL A 10 5.01 -12.70 -1.55
N SER A 11 5.95 -11.94 -0.98
CA SER A 11 6.40 -12.08 0.39
C SER A 11 6.21 -10.75 1.12
N LEU A 12 5.85 -10.82 2.40
CA LEU A 12 5.72 -9.66 3.27
C LEU A 12 6.72 -9.77 4.42
N PHE A 13 7.46 -8.71 4.66
CA PHE A 13 8.38 -8.56 5.78
C PHE A 13 7.82 -7.51 6.74
N LEU A 14 7.90 -7.80 8.04
CA LEU A 14 7.48 -6.93 9.13
C LEU A 14 8.73 -6.40 9.83
N GLY A 15 9.00 -5.10 9.73
CA GLY A 15 10.24 -4.50 10.23
C GLY A 15 11.41 -4.72 9.28
N ASP A 16 12.52 -5.25 9.81
CA ASP A 16 13.71 -5.55 9.02
C ASP A 16 13.44 -6.66 8.00
N GLU A 17 14.08 -6.56 6.83
CA GLU A 17 13.95 -7.55 5.75
C GLU A 17 14.78 -8.82 6.04
N ASP A 18 14.55 -9.45 7.20
CA ASP A 18 15.17 -10.74 7.52
C ASP A 18 14.45 -11.86 6.77
N PRO A 19 15.15 -12.65 5.94
CA PRO A 19 14.54 -13.77 5.21
C PRO A 19 13.86 -14.80 6.12
N SER A 20 14.33 -14.97 7.36
CA SER A 20 13.74 -15.88 8.35
C SER A 20 12.38 -15.40 8.86
N ALA A 21 12.13 -14.08 8.82
CA ALA A 21 10.88 -13.44 9.24
C ALA A 21 9.89 -13.22 8.09
N ALA A 22 10.23 -13.68 6.87
CA ALA A 22 9.38 -13.53 5.70
C ALA A 22 8.07 -14.32 5.83
N LYS A 23 6.92 -13.65 5.61
CA LYS A 23 5.58 -14.26 5.74
C LYS A 23 5.07 -14.90 4.44
N HIS A 24 5.99 -15.31 3.53
CA HIS A 24 5.63 -15.80 2.19
C HIS A 24 4.79 -17.09 2.19
N LEU A 25 4.96 -17.99 3.17
CA LEU A 25 4.17 -19.22 3.26
C LEU A 25 2.80 -19.03 3.93
N GLY A 26 2.68 -18.00 4.77
CA GLY A 26 1.44 -17.69 5.48
C GLY A 26 0.61 -16.59 4.83
N LEU A 27 1.15 -15.86 3.87
CA LEU A 27 0.47 -14.74 3.24
C LEU A 27 -0.54 -15.23 2.19
N ASP A 28 -1.83 -15.02 2.45
CA ASP A 28 -2.91 -15.38 1.54
C ASP A 28 -3.20 -14.30 0.50
N SER A 29 -3.17 -13.04 0.92
CA SER A 29 -3.42 -11.90 0.05
C SER A 29 -2.73 -10.65 0.56
N LEU A 30 -2.42 -9.75 -0.36
CA LEU A 30 -1.91 -8.42 -0.09
C LEU A 30 -2.54 -7.46 -1.09
N ALA A 31 -3.22 -6.44 -0.58
CA ALA A 31 -3.76 -5.34 -1.37
C ALA A 31 -2.98 -4.07 -1.08
N LEU A 32 -2.27 -3.57 -2.08
CA LEU A 32 -1.64 -2.25 -2.01
C LEU A 32 -2.71 -1.16 -1.91
N PRO A 33 -2.38 0.02 -1.36
CA PRO A 33 -3.36 1.08 -1.18
C PRO A 33 -3.88 1.60 -2.52
N ALA A 34 -5.18 1.84 -2.62
CA ALA A 34 -5.77 2.56 -3.74
C ALA A 34 -5.29 4.02 -3.73
N LEU A 35 -4.99 4.53 -4.90
CA LEU A 35 -4.62 5.94 -5.10
C LEU A 35 -5.84 6.70 -5.60
N GLU A 36 -6.49 7.43 -4.71
CA GLU A 36 -7.71 8.19 -5.01
C GLU A 36 -7.53 9.65 -4.60
N TYR A 37 -8.03 10.56 -5.43
CA TYR A 37 -8.07 11.97 -5.08
C TYR A 37 -9.26 12.29 -4.17
N VAL A 38 -9.08 13.29 -3.33
CA VAL A 38 -10.20 13.96 -2.67
C VAL A 38 -10.95 14.75 -3.74
N THR A 39 -12.27 14.59 -3.79
CA THR A 39 -13.15 15.31 -4.71
C THR A 39 -14.14 16.18 -3.95
N VAL A 40 -14.60 17.24 -4.59
CA VAL A 40 -15.68 18.11 -4.13
C VAL A 40 -16.72 18.16 -5.23
N ASP A 41 -17.96 17.86 -4.88
CA ASP A 41 -19.08 17.90 -5.80
C ASP A 41 -19.42 19.36 -6.16
N HIS A 42 -19.63 19.61 -7.44
CA HIS A 42 -19.99 20.94 -7.93
C HIS A 42 -21.13 20.86 -8.94
N MET A 43 -22.16 21.69 -8.69
CA MET A 43 -23.26 21.92 -9.61
C MET A 43 -23.42 23.43 -9.82
N GLY A 44 -23.12 23.92 -11.02
CA GLY A 44 -23.33 25.32 -11.41
C GLY A 44 -24.82 25.63 -11.57
N GLY A 45 -25.23 26.88 -11.33
CA GLY A 45 -26.65 27.31 -11.38
C GLY A 45 -27.35 27.13 -12.73
N GLY A 46 -26.64 26.85 -13.80
CA GLY A 46 -27.17 26.51 -15.14
C GLY A 46 -26.65 25.16 -15.66
N ALA A 47 -26.04 24.35 -14.80
CA ALA A 47 -25.49 23.07 -15.21
C ALA A 47 -26.58 22.03 -15.43
N VAL A 48 -26.39 21.15 -16.42
CA VAL A 48 -27.27 20.02 -16.72
C VAL A 48 -26.89 18.75 -15.95
N ALA A 49 -25.74 18.78 -15.25
CA ALA A 49 -25.24 17.68 -14.43
C ALA A 49 -24.28 18.19 -13.34
N GLU A 50 -24.15 17.43 -12.28
CA GLU A 50 -23.11 17.58 -11.25
C GLU A 50 -21.80 16.97 -11.73
N ILE A 51 -20.66 17.55 -11.30
CA ILE A 51 -19.31 17.03 -11.61
C ILE A 51 -18.48 16.97 -10.33
N ASP A 52 -17.58 15.98 -10.28
CA ASP A 52 -16.54 15.87 -9.24
C ASP A 52 -15.33 16.73 -9.61
N LEU A 53 -15.06 17.75 -8.81
CA LEU A 53 -13.81 18.52 -8.91
C LEU A 53 -12.74 17.85 -8.06
N SER A 54 -11.70 17.31 -8.70
CA SER A 54 -10.59 16.70 -7.98
C SER A 54 -9.67 17.73 -7.35
N MET A 55 -9.34 17.54 -6.08
CA MET A 55 -8.29 18.29 -5.38
C MET A 55 -6.95 17.59 -5.58
N ASN A 56 -5.84 18.34 -5.48
CA ASN A 56 -4.49 17.76 -5.57
C ASN A 56 -4.06 17.07 -4.25
N VAL A 57 -4.98 16.41 -3.58
CA VAL A 57 -4.80 15.72 -2.31
C VAL A 57 -5.28 14.29 -2.45
N LEU A 58 -4.49 13.33 -1.98
CA LEU A 58 -4.88 11.91 -1.96
C LEU A 58 -5.75 11.62 -0.73
N ARG A 59 -6.74 10.74 -0.92
CA ARG A 59 -7.46 10.13 0.19
C ARG A 59 -6.52 9.26 1.04
N LYS A 60 -6.94 8.99 2.28
CA LYS A 60 -6.20 8.06 3.14
C LYS A 60 -5.96 6.72 2.44
N MET A 61 -4.74 6.24 2.52
CA MET A 61 -4.30 5.00 1.92
C MET A 61 -4.21 3.92 3.01
N ASN A 62 -5.03 2.88 2.90
CA ASN A 62 -5.10 1.81 3.89
C ASN A 62 -4.84 0.46 3.21
N PRO A 63 -3.57 0.05 3.06
CA PRO A 63 -3.24 -1.28 2.54
C PRO A 63 -3.73 -2.36 3.49
N THR A 64 -4.09 -3.50 2.93
CA THR A 64 -4.58 -4.66 3.68
C THR A 64 -3.82 -5.91 3.30
N PHE A 65 -3.69 -6.84 4.23
CA PHE A 65 -3.13 -8.16 3.96
C PHE A 65 -3.82 -9.23 4.81
N LYS A 66 -3.79 -10.48 4.34
CA LYS A 66 -4.36 -11.62 5.05
C LYS A 66 -3.29 -12.67 5.26
N ILE A 67 -3.17 -13.14 6.50
CA ILE A 67 -2.25 -14.22 6.89
C ILE A 67 -3.08 -15.44 7.29
N ALA A 68 -2.68 -16.63 6.81
CA ALA A 68 -3.22 -17.89 7.25
C ALA A 68 -2.65 -18.30 8.62
N GLY A 69 -3.53 -18.72 9.53
CA GLY A 69 -3.16 -19.11 10.88
C GLY A 69 -2.90 -17.92 11.81
N PHE A 70 -2.47 -18.24 13.04
CA PHE A 70 -2.11 -17.25 14.05
C PHE A 70 -0.62 -16.90 13.91
N ASP A 71 -0.32 -15.64 13.70
CA ASP A 71 1.04 -15.11 13.66
C ASP A 71 1.30 -14.21 14.89
N PRO A 72 2.01 -14.71 15.90
CA PRO A 72 2.28 -13.93 17.13
C PRO A 72 3.04 -12.63 16.87
N ASP A 73 3.90 -12.59 15.86
CA ASP A 73 4.70 -11.40 15.56
C ASP A 73 3.81 -10.28 15.05
N THR A 74 2.85 -10.60 14.18
CA THR A 74 1.85 -9.63 13.72
C THR A 74 0.97 -9.15 14.88
N TYR A 75 0.57 -10.05 15.79
CA TYR A 75 -0.21 -9.64 16.97
C TYR A 75 0.55 -8.71 17.91
N ARG A 76 1.87 -8.86 18.05
CA ARG A 76 2.70 -7.97 18.88
C ARG A 76 2.77 -6.55 18.32
N LEU A 77 2.58 -6.36 17.00
CA LEU A 77 2.56 -5.05 16.38
C LEU A 77 1.22 -4.31 16.62
N PHE A 78 0.18 -5.04 17.02
CA PHE A 78 -1.12 -4.47 17.34
C PHE A 78 -1.23 -4.27 18.86
N GLY A 79 -1.09 -3.03 19.32
CA GLY A 79 -1.17 -2.69 20.74
C GLY A 79 -2.04 -1.46 20.96
N VAL A 80 -2.88 -1.50 22.00
CA VAL A 80 -3.65 -0.33 22.44
C VAL A 80 -2.67 0.73 22.98
N GLY A 81 -2.62 1.87 22.31
CA GLY A 81 -1.67 2.94 22.63
C GLY A 81 -0.29 2.77 22.01
N SER A 82 -0.07 1.72 21.19
CA SER A 82 1.13 1.64 20.36
C SER A 82 1.04 2.71 19.26
N THR A 83 1.93 3.69 19.33
CA THR A 83 2.12 4.73 18.31
C THR A 83 3.31 4.40 17.42
N GLU A 84 3.84 3.20 17.53
CA GLU A 84 5.02 2.81 16.76
C GLU A 84 4.67 2.63 15.29
N ILE A 85 5.33 3.42 14.47
CA ILE A 85 5.26 3.29 13.02
C ILE A 85 6.17 2.15 12.60
N GLN A 86 5.59 1.15 11.98
CA GLN A 86 6.28 -0.04 11.49
C GLN A 86 6.56 0.07 10.00
N THR A 87 7.61 -0.58 9.55
CA THR A 87 7.90 -0.73 8.13
C THR A 87 7.40 -2.09 7.67
N PHE A 88 6.64 -2.09 6.60
CA PHE A 88 6.15 -3.29 5.92
C PHE A 88 6.75 -3.29 4.52
N THR A 89 7.55 -4.30 4.21
CA THR A 89 8.13 -4.44 2.87
C THR A 89 7.54 -5.64 2.17
N ALA A 90 6.85 -5.40 1.06
CA ALA A 90 6.32 -6.43 0.19
C ALA A 90 7.22 -6.61 -1.04
N ARG A 91 7.60 -7.85 -1.32
CA ARG A 91 8.36 -8.22 -2.53
C ARG A 91 7.54 -9.18 -3.35
N GLY A 92 7.27 -8.82 -4.60
CA GLY A 92 6.47 -9.63 -5.53
C GLY A 92 7.23 -10.00 -6.78
N ILE A 93 6.85 -11.13 -7.38
CA ILE A 93 7.29 -11.56 -8.70
C ILE A 93 6.12 -11.41 -9.66
N ILE A 94 6.30 -10.58 -10.67
CA ILE A 94 5.34 -10.34 -11.74
C ILE A 94 5.90 -10.94 -13.01
N ARG A 95 5.14 -11.77 -13.70
CA ARG A 95 5.53 -12.33 -14.99
C ARG A 95 4.73 -11.73 -16.12
N ALA A 96 5.43 -11.23 -17.12
CA ALA A 96 4.85 -10.78 -18.37
C ALA A 96 4.42 -12.00 -19.21
N LYS A 97 3.15 -12.05 -19.61
CA LYS A 97 2.58 -13.23 -20.30
C LYS A 97 3.15 -13.41 -21.69
N SER A 98 3.45 -12.33 -22.40
CA SER A 98 3.94 -12.39 -23.78
C SER A 98 5.41 -12.78 -23.88
N SER A 99 6.25 -12.29 -22.96
CA SER A 99 7.70 -12.49 -22.99
C SER A 99 8.20 -13.53 -21.99
N SER A 100 7.34 -14.04 -21.13
CA SER A 100 7.69 -14.95 -20.00
C SER A 100 8.77 -14.38 -19.08
N LYS A 101 9.08 -13.09 -19.16
CA LYS A 101 10.05 -12.43 -18.28
C LYS A 101 9.44 -12.18 -16.91
N SER A 102 10.18 -12.58 -15.87
CA SER A 102 9.84 -12.23 -14.50
C SER A 102 10.44 -10.87 -14.14
N VAL A 103 9.65 -10.03 -13.49
CA VAL A 103 10.02 -8.70 -13.02
C VAL A 103 9.75 -8.63 -11.53
N GLY A 104 10.72 -8.16 -10.76
CA GLY A 104 10.55 -7.92 -9.32
C GLY A 104 9.76 -6.64 -9.07
N ALA A 105 8.80 -6.71 -8.14
CA ALA A 105 8.11 -5.55 -7.59
C ALA A 105 8.42 -5.43 -6.10
N VAL A 106 8.64 -4.21 -5.62
CA VAL A 106 8.88 -3.92 -4.21
C VAL A 106 7.95 -2.79 -3.79
N ALA A 107 7.20 -3.01 -2.71
CA ALA A 107 6.41 -1.97 -2.07
C ALA A 107 6.88 -1.80 -0.63
N ILE A 108 7.24 -0.57 -0.26
CA ILE A 108 7.63 -0.20 1.10
C ILE A 108 6.54 0.68 1.68
N LEU A 109 6.01 0.29 2.83
CA LEU A 109 4.90 0.94 3.52
C LEU A 109 5.34 1.23 4.96
N ARG A 110 5.16 2.46 5.43
CA ARG A 110 5.40 2.81 6.84
C ARG A 110 4.12 3.33 7.44
N GLY A 111 3.63 2.64 8.45
CA GLY A 111 2.37 2.96 9.11
C GLY A 111 2.18 2.11 10.36
N SER A 112 1.03 2.24 10.99
CA SER A 112 0.64 1.45 12.15
C SER A 112 -0.28 0.30 11.76
N LEU A 113 -0.20 -0.83 12.45
CA LEU A 113 -1.19 -1.89 12.31
C LEU A 113 -2.46 -1.51 13.07
N GLY A 114 -3.52 -1.13 12.33
CA GLY A 114 -4.75 -0.59 12.90
C GLY A 114 -5.89 -1.58 13.04
N ARG A 115 -5.77 -2.75 12.42
CA ARG A 115 -6.79 -3.80 12.49
C ARG A 115 -6.15 -5.18 12.43
N VAL A 116 -6.63 -6.06 13.31
CA VAL A 116 -6.42 -7.50 13.28
C VAL A 116 -7.78 -8.15 13.42
N GLY A 117 -8.27 -8.80 12.37
CA GLY A 117 -9.59 -9.41 12.31
C GLY A 117 -9.49 -10.90 12.04
N PRO A 118 -9.64 -11.79 13.06
CA PRO A 118 -9.66 -13.22 12.82
C PRO A 118 -10.92 -13.61 12.04
N ASP A 119 -10.79 -14.59 11.13
CA ASP A 119 -11.92 -15.20 10.46
C ASP A 119 -12.81 -15.93 11.47
N ALA A 120 -14.09 -16.12 11.14
CA ALA A 120 -14.98 -16.97 11.91
C ALA A 120 -14.46 -18.41 11.93
N PHE A 121 -14.56 -19.05 13.09
CA PHE A 121 -14.16 -20.45 13.21
C PHE A 121 -15.15 -21.35 12.46
N GLU A 122 -14.63 -22.10 11.48
CA GLU A 122 -15.38 -23.14 10.77
C GLU A 122 -14.56 -24.42 10.76
N ARG A 123 -15.23 -25.54 11.12
CA ARG A 123 -14.56 -26.85 11.13
C ARG A 123 -14.10 -27.24 9.72
N ALA A 124 -12.88 -27.75 9.60
CA ALA A 124 -12.25 -28.16 8.35
C ALA A 124 -11.98 -27.01 7.35
N ASN A 125 -12.07 -25.76 7.80
CA ASN A 125 -11.69 -24.60 7.01
C ASN A 125 -10.35 -24.01 7.49
N LYS A 126 -9.67 -23.29 6.59
CA LYS A 126 -8.42 -22.58 6.90
C LYS A 126 -8.75 -21.34 7.73
N LEU A 127 -8.12 -21.20 8.90
CA LEU A 127 -8.21 -20.00 9.70
C LEU A 127 -7.30 -18.92 9.14
N GLY A 128 -7.82 -17.74 8.91
CA GLY A 128 -7.06 -16.58 8.46
C GLY A 128 -7.28 -15.36 9.33
N HIS A 129 -6.44 -14.36 9.18
CA HIS A 129 -6.53 -13.08 9.87
C HIS A 129 -6.36 -11.95 8.87
N ASP A 130 -7.35 -11.08 8.81
CA ASP A 130 -7.31 -9.84 8.05
C ASP A 130 -6.59 -8.76 8.84
N HIS A 131 -5.68 -8.07 8.18
CA HIS A 131 -4.91 -6.99 8.74
C HIS A 131 -5.05 -5.73 7.91
N GLN A 132 -5.04 -4.57 8.56
CA GLN A 132 -5.05 -3.29 7.87
C GLN A 132 -3.99 -2.37 8.44
N ILE A 133 -3.21 -1.77 7.56
CA ILE A 133 -2.26 -0.71 7.92
C ILE A 133 -2.99 0.63 7.83
N ILE A 134 -2.88 1.41 8.87
CA ILE A 134 -3.41 2.78 8.98
C ILE A 134 -2.27 3.75 9.22
N GLU A 135 -2.57 5.05 9.25
CA GLU A 135 -1.57 6.11 9.45
C GLU A 135 -0.38 5.97 8.49
N LEU A 136 -0.67 5.69 7.21
CA LEU A 136 0.37 5.50 6.22
C LEU A 136 1.14 6.79 5.98
N GLN A 137 2.36 6.85 6.51
CA GLN A 137 3.23 8.02 6.43
C GLN A 137 4.15 7.98 5.21
N HIS A 138 4.47 6.78 4.74
CA HIS A 138 5.33 6.57 3.59
C HIS A 138 4.84 5.41 2.74
N TYR A 139 4.88 5.59 1.42
CA TYR A 139 4.61 4.54 0.44
C TYR A 139 5.53 4.69 -0.76
N GLU A 140 6.29 3.66 -1.04
CA GLU A 140 7.12 3.57 -2.23
C GLU A 140 6.78 2.30 -3.01
N LEU A 141 6.57 2.41 -4.30
CA LEU A 141 6.35 1.28 -5.22
C LEU A 141 7.38 1.31 -6.33
N LYS A 142 8.17 0.25 -6.41
CA LYS A 142 9.13 0.00 -7.48
C LYS A 142 8.77 -1.25 -8.26
N VAL A 143 8.84 -1.19 -9.58
CA VAL A 143 8.64 -2.34 -10.48
C VAL A 143 9.79 -2.37 -11.48
N GLY A 144 10.49 -3.50 -11.55
CA GLY A 144 11.67 -3.65 -12.41
C GLY A 144 12.81 -2.69 -12.09
N GLY A 145 12.93 -2.28 -10.83
CA GLY A 145 13.93 -1.29 -10.38
C GLY A 145 13.54 0.17 -10.65
N GLN A 146 12.45 0.42 -11.37
CA GLN A 146 11.95 1.77 -11.63
C GLN A 146 10.95 2.19 -10.55
N GLU A 147 11.10 3.41 -10.00
CA GLU A 147 10.11 4.02 -9.12
C GLU A 147 8.84 4.34 -9.93
N TRP A 148 7.71 3.75 -9.55
CA TRP A 148 6.41 4.04 -10.14
C TRP A 148 5.65 5.08 -9.32
N PHE A 149 5.74 4.95 -7.99
CA PHE A 149 5.08 5.85 -7.07
C PHE A 149 5.90 6.01 -5.80
N TYR A 150 5.92 7.22 -5.27
CA TYR A 150 6.53 7.57 -4.00
C TYR A 150 5.68 8.61 -3.30
N TYR A 151 5.45 8.41 -2.01
CA TYR A 151 4.71 9.30 -1.15
C TYR A 151 5.37 9.36 0.22
N ASP A 152 5.53 10.57 0.75
CA ASP A 152 5.96 10.80 2.12
C ASP A 152 5.18 11.99 2.70
N TYR A 153 4.47 11.71 3.79
CA TYR A 153 3.56 12.67 4.41
C TYR A 153 4.30 13.85 5.01
N PHE A 154 5.35 13.59 5.80
CA PHE A 154 6.04 14.63 6.55
C PHE A 154 6.91 15.54 5.66
N SER A 155 7.51 14.98 4.64
CA SER A 155 8.25 15.79 3.66
C SER A 155 7.36 16.44 2.60
N THR A 156 6.05 16.15 2.62
CA THR A 156 5.07 16.63 1.63
C THR A 156 5.52 16.33 0.20
N VAL A 157 6.09 15.12 0.00
CA VAL A 157 6.60 14.68 -1.30
C VAL A 157 5.69 13.63 -1.91
N ARG A 158 5.32 13.85 -3.16
CA ARG A 158 4.69 12.86 -4.03
C ARG A 158 5.40 12.84 -5.36
N ARG A 159 5.91 11.66 -5.73
CA ARG A 159 6.56 11.45 -7.03
C ARG A 159 5.86 10.35 -7.79
N ARG A 160 5.85 10.47 -9.09
CA ARG A 160 5.36 9.45 -10.01
C ARG A 160 6.37 9.31 -11.14
N PHE A 161 6.87 8.08 -11.34
CA PHE A 161 7.94 7.77 -12.29
C PHE A 161 9.17 8.70 -12.14
N GLY A 162 9.58 8.95 -10.89
CA GLY A 162 10.70 9.83 -10.55
C GLY A 162 10.42 11.33 -10.63
N LYS A 163 9.26 11.76 -11.17
CA LYS A 163 8.88 13.17 -11.26
C LYS A 163 8.18 13.63 -9.99
N ASP A 164 8.71 14.66 -9.35
CA ASP A 164 8.10 15.30 -8.18
C ASP A 164 6.90 16.15 -8.61
N GLU A 165 5.71 15.77 -8.14
CA GLU A 165 4.44 16.46 -8.45
C GLU A 165 4.11 17.55 -7.42
N THR A 166 4.85 17.62 -6.31
CA THR A 166 4.58 18.52 -5.18
C THR A 166 5.69 19.55 -4.95
N ALA A 167 6.72 19.62 -5.80
CA ALA A 167 7.83 20.57 -5.66
C ALA A 167 7.35 22.03 -5.65
N GLU A 168 6.53 22.42 -6.61
CA GLU A 168 5.94 23.76 -6.69
C GLU A 168 5.05 24.06 -5.47
N TYR A 169 4.26 23.07 -5.04
CA TYR A 169 3.39 23.19 -3.88
C TYR A 169 4.19 23.47 -2.60
N ARG A 170 5.31 22.76 -2.38
CA ARG A 170 6.20 23.01 -1.24
C ARG A 170 6.83 24.39 -1.31
N GLN A 171 7.27 24.81 -2.50
CA GLN A 171 7.85 26.14 -2.69
C GLN A 171 6.86 27.26 -2.33
N LEU A 172 5.61 27.15 -2.79
CA LEU A 172 4.57 28.15 -2.50
C LEU A 172 4.18 28.18 -1.02
N LEU A 173 4.31 27.06 -0.30
CA LEU A 173 4.11 26.98 1.14
C LEU A 173 5.33 27.38 1.97
N GLY A 174 6.47 27.69 1.33
CA GLY A 174 7.70 28.03 2.05
C GLY A 174 8.34 26.84 2.75
N LEU A 175 8.11 25.62 2.27
CA LEU A 175 8.63 24.35 2.82
C LEU A 175 9.87 23.83 2.06
N ALA A 176 10.32 24.51 1.02
CA ALA A 176 11.46 24.14 0.18
C ALA A 176 12.60 25.14 0.33
#